data_be967d107cba0edb2453876552d0e4dc
#
_entry.id   be967d107cba0edb2453876552d0e4dc
#
_cell.length_a   1.000
_cell.length_b   1.000
_cell.length_c   1.000
_cell.angle_alpha   90.00
_cell.angle_beta   90.00
_cell.angle_gamma   90.00
#
_symmetry.space_group_name_H-M   'P 1'
#
loop_
_entity.id
_entity.type
_entity.pdbx_description
1 polymer ?
#
loop_
_entity_poly.entity_id
_entity_poly.type
_entity_poly.pdbx_seq_one_letter_code
_entity_poly.pdbx_strand_id
1 'polypeptide(L)'
;MKKTLTTMLLCSFFFGFAQNNSQLFTHYKAFYEQMKHQGDVQGVINALTHMNVLQPDETRTDTLAFFYSNSGQHVQAINLLGTENDPKASDLAVEIKARSLKALNQPQLAVNQFDIMFGRNPDIYVAYDIVDLNLQIGKTAEAETYIKYGLENATEKDMLPFYQSNPPYQVPLKAAFTYQKGLLEYNKDKSNIDQAISYIDQAIEIAPNFKLALQIKDLLLNQKAQAEATPATEKE
;
A
#
# COMPACT_ATOMS: atom_id res chain seq x y z
N MET A 1 1.53 20.07 -62.67
CA MET A 1 2.87 19.96 -62.08
C MET A 1 3.09 20.75 -60.77
N LYS A 2 2.61 22.02 -60.63
CA LYS A 2 2.82 22.79 -59.40
C LYS A 2 2.10 22.20 -58.16
N LYS A 3 0.89 21.62 -58.31
CA LYS A 3 0.11 21.02 -57.18
C LYS A 3 0.71 19.72 -56.66
N THR A 4 1.32 18.90 -57.51
CA THR A 4 1.99 17.65 -57.13
C THR A 4 3.32 17.91 -56.40
N LEU A 5 4.03 18.96 -56.73
CA LEU A 5 5.27 19.36 -56.07
C LEU A 5 5.01 19.87 -54.66
N THR A 6 3.91 20.64 -54.44
CA THR A 6 3.53 21.17 -53.13
C THR A 6 3.09 20.04 -52.17
N THR A 7 2.35 19.04 -52.65
CA THR A 7 1.93 17.88 -51.88
C THR A 7 3.13 17.03 -51.45
N MET A 8 4.11 16.85 -52.33
CA MET A 8 5.33 16.10 -52.02
C MET A 8 6.22 16.81 -51.01
N LEU A 9 6.26 18.15 -51.01
CA LEU A 9 7.01 18.95 -50.04
C LEU A 9 6.34 18.91 -48.65
N LEU A 10 5.02 18.91 -48.55
CA LEU A 10 4.30 18.80 -47.28
C LEU A 10 4.53 17.42 -46.62
N CYS A 11 4.53 16.34 -47.39
CA CYS A 11 4.78 14.99 -46.85
C CYS A 11 6.22 14.84 -46.29
N SER A 12 7.22 15.50 -46.89
CA SER A 12 8.61 15.40 -46.39
C SER A 12 8.81 16.09 -45.02
N PHE A 13 8.01 17.09 -44.66
CA PHE A 13 8.08 17.70 -43.33
C PHE A 13 7.58 16.80 -42.23
N PHE A 14 6.55 15.97 -42.44
CA PHE A 14 6.02 15.05 -41.44
C PHE A 14 6.97 13.90 -41.14
N PHE A 15 7.75 13.42 -42.12
CA PHE A 15 8.75 12.37 -41.89
C PHE A 15 9.94 12.85 -41.03
N GLY A 16 10.33 14.11 -41.11
CA GLY A 16 11.42 14.67 -40.32
C GLY A 16 11.16 14.71 -38.83
N PHE A 17 9.93 15.01 -38.40
CA PHE A 17 9.56 15.02 -36.97
C PHE A 17 9.44 13.64 -36.38
N ALA A 18 8.86 12.68 -37.11
CA ALA A 18 8.74 11.30 -36.67
C ALA A 18 10.11 10.62 -36.50
N GLN A 19 11.04 10.89 -37.38
CA GLN A 19 12.40 10.34 -37.32
C GLN A 19 13.18 10.87 -36.11
N ASN A 20 12.99 12.16 -35.77
CA ASN A 20 13.64 12.79 -34.62
C ASN A 20 13.12 12.17 -33.28
N ASN A 21 11.81 11.97 -33.14
CA ASN A 21 11.23 11.36 -31.95
C ASN A 21 11.70 9.91 -31.76
N SER A 22 11.82 9.12 -32.82
CA SER A 22 12.32 7.74 -32.75
C SER A 22 13.80 7.67 -32.32
N GLN A 23 14.64 8.57 -32.82
CA GLN A 23 16.06 8.67 -32.44
C GLN A 23 16.17 9.09 -30.96
N LEU A 24 15.39 10.08 -30.55
CA LEU A 24 15.37 10.56 -29.17
C LEU A 24 14.87 9.49 -28.18
N PHE A 25 13.84 8.75 -28.56
CA PHE A 25 13.37 7.60 -27.78
C PHE A 25 14.46 6.55 -27.62
N THR A 26 15.17 6.20 -28.68
CA THR A 26 16.30 5.26 -28.65
C THR A 26 17.42 5.75 -27.73
N HIS A 27 17.71 7.05 -27.75
CA HIS A 27 18.68 7.66 -26.83
C HIS A 27 18.26 7.51 -25.37
N TYR A 28 17.02 7.86 -25.02
CA TYR A 28 16.53 7.72 -23.64
C TYR A 28 16.43 6.27 -23.19
N LYS A 29 16.15 5.33 -24.10
CA LYS A 29 16.21 3.91 -23.81
C LYS A 29 17.63 3.45 -23.44
N ALA A 30 18.64 3.89 -24.18
CA ALA A 30 20.03 3.60 -23.86
C ALA A 30 20.44 4.25 -22.51
N PHE A 31 20.01 5.50 -22.28
CA PHE A 31 20.22 6.18 -21.00
C PHE A 31 19.56 5.46 -19.84
N TYR A 32 18.32 4.98 -19.98
CA TYR A 32 17.62 4.15 -18.99
C TYR A 32 18.44 2.92 -18.60
N GLU A 33 18.92 2.16 -19.59
CA GLU A 33 19.70 0.94 -19.32
C GLU A 33 21.02 1.28 -18.59
N GLN A 34 21.65 2.38 -18.93
CA GLN A 34 22.85 2.83 -18.25
C GLN A 34 22.59 3.23 -16.80
N MET A 35 21.55 4.04 -16.53
CA MET A 35 21.19 4.45 -15.16
C MET A 35 20.79 3.27 -14.30
N LYS A 36 20.03 2.32 -14.87
CA LYS A 36 19.67 1.06 -14.21
C LYS A 36 20.90 0.24 -13.81
N HIS A 37 21.88 0.12 -14.72
CA HIS A 37 23.13 -0.60 -14.44
C HIS A 37 23.97 0.08 -13.35
N GLN A 38 23.91 1.42 -13.26
CA GLN A 38 24.62 2.20 -12.25
C GLN A 38 23.87 2.24 -10.90
N GLY A 39 22.63 1.79 -10.84
CA GLY A 39 21.78 1.94 -9.66
C GLY A 39 21.29 3.39 -9.43
N ASP A 40 21.38 4.25 -10.43
CA ASP A 40 20.89 5.64 -10.36
C ASP A 40 19.37 5.67 -10.55
N VAL A 41 18.64 5.58 -9.45
CA VAL A 41 17.17 5.59 -9.43
C VAL A 41 16.60 6.88 -10.04
N GLN A 42 17.21 8.05 -9.75
CA GLN A 42 16.72 9.31 -10.29
C GLN A 42 16.95 9.40 -11.80
N GLY A 43 18.09 8.90 -12.30
CA GLY A 43 18.37 8.77 -13.72
C GLY A 43 17.36 7.86 -14.43
N VAL A 44 16.98 6.74 -13.79
CA VAL A 44 15.92 5.84 -14.28
C VAL A 44 14.56 6.54 -14.37
N ILE A 45 14.15 7.26 -13.32
CA ILE A 45 12.89 8.04 -13.30
C ILE A 45 12.89 9.07 -14.43
N ASN A 46 13.97 9.81 -14.60
CA ASN A 46 14.09 10.82 -15.66
C ASN A 46 13.98 10.18 -17.05
N ALA A 47 14.69 9.09 -17.29
CA ALA A 47 14.64 8.37 -18.56
C ALA A 47 13.23 7.88 -18.91
N LEU A 48 12.55 7.20 -17.94
CA LEU A 48 11.18 6.70 -18.12
C LEU A 48 10.19 7.83 -18.39
N THR A 49 10.34 8.97 -17.69
CA THR A 49 9.51 10.15 -17.90
C THR A 49 9.65 10.68 -19.33
N HIS A 50 10.88 10.87 -19.83
CA HIS A 50 11.13 11.31 -21.21
C HIS A 50 10.60 10.32 -22.23
N MET A 51 10.79 9.02 -22.00
CA MET A 51 10.26 7.98 -22.87
C MET A 51 8.74 8.00 -22.94
N ASN A 52 8.04 8.24 -21.82
CA ASN A 52 6.57 8.33 -21.78
C ASN A 52 6.04 9.61 -22.46
N VAL A 53 6.79 10.73 -22.39
CA VAL A 53 6.44 11.95 -23.14
C VAL A 53 6.56 11.73 -24.65
N LEU A 54 7.57 11.00 -25.09
CA LEU A 54 7.81 10.74 -26.51
C LEU A 54 6.85 9.70 -27.08
N GLN A 55 6.56 8.68 -26.29
CA GLN A 55 5.73 7.54 -26.69
C GLN A 55 5.05 6.97 -25.43
N PRO A 56 3.82 7.39 -25.12
CA PRO A 56 3.06 6.90 -23.96
C PRO A 56 2.91 5.37 -23.98
N ASP A 57 3.11 4.73 -22.83
CA ASP A 57 3.01 3.28 -22.66
C ASP A 57 2.62 2.95 -21.21
N GLU A 58 1.57 2.15 -21.03
CA GLU A 58 1.02 1.83 -19.72
C GLU A 58 2.00 1.02 -18.86
N THR A 59 2.65 0.01 -19.41
CA THR A 59 3.63 -0.80 -18.69
C THR A 59 4.82 0.03 -18.20
N ARG A 60 5.23 0.99 -19.00
CA ARG A 60 6.30 1.93 -18.63
C ARG A 60 5.82 2.94 -17.59
N THR A 61 4.56 3.35 -17.64
CA THR A 61 3.95 4.20 -16.62
C THR A 61 3.90 3.47 -15.27
N ASP A 62 3.51 2.21 -15.25
CA ASP A 62 3.53 1.38 -14.04
C ASP A 62 4.95 1.22 -13.49
N THR A 63 5.92 1.00 -14.38
CA THR A 63 7.34 0.91 -13.99
C THR A 63 7.84 2.24 -13.39
N LEU A 64 7.47 3.37 -13.97
CA LEU A 64 7.82 4.69 -13.44
C LEU A 64 7.17 4.93 -12.07
N ALA A 65 5.90 4.58 -11.91
CA ALA A 65 5.18 4.66 -10.64
C ALA A 65 5.81 3.76 -9.56
N PHE A 66 6.29 2.56 -9.94
CA PHE A 66 7.05 1.68 -9.06
C PHE A 66 8.33 2.35 -8.52
N PHE A 67 9.11 2.98 -9.38
CA PHE A 67 10.31 3.69 -8.94
C PHE A 67 9.98 4.87 -8.03
N TYR A 68 8.93 5.63 -8.32
CA TYR A 68 8.46 6.70 -7.44
C TYR A 68 8.05 6.15 -6.07
N SER A 69 7.21 5.12 -6.03
CA SER A 69 6.72 4.53 -4.78
C SER A 69 7.86 3.98 -3.91
N ASN A 70 8.79 3.22 -4.51
CA ASN A 70 9.94 2.67 -3.79
C ASN A 70 10.95 3.72 -3.31
N SER A 71 10.93 4.91 -3.90
CA SER A 71 11.73 6.06 -3.47
C SER A 71 11.00 6.94 -2.44
N GLY A 72 9.85 6.50 -1.93
CA GLY A 72 9.01 7.27 -0.99
C GLY A 72 8.24 8.43 -1.64
N GLN A 73 8.28 8.55 -2.97
CA GLN A 73 7.58 9.58 -3.72
C GLN A 73 6.15 9.14 -4.05
N HIS A 74 5.38 8.81 -3.00
CA HIS A 74 4.04 8.23 -3.14
C HIS A 74 3.04 9.14 -3.85
N VAL A 75 3.15 10.47 -3.65
CA VAL A 75 2.29 11.45 -4.33
C VAL A 75 2.49 11.39 -5.85
N GLN A 76 3.75 11.30 -6.32
CA GLN A 76 4.07 11.20 -7.75
C GLN A 76 3.56 9.88 -8.34
N ALA A 77 3.69 8.77 -7.59
CA ALA A 77 3.15 7.48 -8.01
C ALA A 77 1.63 7.54 -8.20
N ILE A 78 0.90 8.13 -7.25
CA ILE A 78 -0.56 8.29 -7.34
C ILE A 78 -0.97 9.27 -8.44
N ASN A 79 -0.22 10.36 -8.65
CA ASN A 79 -0.49 11.28 -9.75
C ASN A 79 -0.36 10.63 -11.14
N LEU A 80 0.48 9.59 -11.27
CA LEU A 80 0.60 8.83 -12.51
C LEU A 80 -0.53 7.82 -12.71
N LEU A 81 -0.88 7.09 -11.65
CA LEU A 81 -1.80 5.95 -11.74
C LEU A 81 -3.26 6.31 -11.43
N GLY A 82 -3.49 7.50 -10.85
CA GLY A 82 -4.80 7.89 -10.32
C GLY A 82 -5.19 7.12 -9.06
N THR A 83 -6.33 7.50 -8.47
CA THR A 83 -6.89 6.86 -7.27
C THR A 83 -8.04 5.91 -7.59
N GLU A 84 -8.55 5.93 -8.83
CA GLU A 84 -9.74 5.22 -9.26
C GLU A 84 -9.53 3.69 -9.26
N ASN A 85 -10.62 2.97 -9.03
CA ASN A 85 -10.65 1.53 -9.20
C ASN A 85 -10.77 1.20 -10.69
N ASP A 86 -9.67 0.82 -11.32
CA ASP A 86 -9.67 0.34 -12.70
C ASP A 86 -9.57 -1.19 -12.71
N PRO A 87 -10.62 -1.90 -13.18
CA PRO A 87 -10.59 -3.37 -13.25
C PRO A 87 -9.57 -3.91 -14.26
N LYS A 88 -9.10 -3.07 -15.19
CA LYS A 88 -8.09 -3.43 -16.19
C LYS A 88 -6.66 -3.08 -15.76
N ALA A 89 -6.48 -2.34 -14.68
CA ALA A 89 -5.17 -1.98 -14.18
C ALA A 89 -4.32 -3.24 -13.94
N SER A 90 -3.03 -3.16 -14.23
CA SER A 90 -2.08 -4.25 -13.96
C SER A 90 -2.00 -4.56 -12.46
N ASP A 91 -1.58 -5.77 -12.10
CA ASP A 91 -1.37 -6.12 -10.69
C ASP A 91 -0.34 -5.20 -10.03
N LEU A 92 0.71 -4.82 -10.78
CA LEU A 92 1.71 -3.87 -10.33
C LEU A 92 1.11 -2.50 -10.04
N ALA A 93 0.27 -1.95 -10.92
CA ALA A 93 -0.39 -0.66 -10.72
C ALA A 93 -1.30 -0.68 -9.48
N VAL A 94 -2.08 -1.75 -9.30
CA VAL A 94 -2.95 -1.91 -8.12
C VAL A 94 -2.12 -1.99 -6.83
N GLU A 95 -1.04 -2.76 -6.82
CA GLU A 95 -0.14 -2.87 -5.66
C GLU A 95 0.49 -1.52 -5.31
N ILE A 96 1.00 -0.79 -6.31
CA ILE A 96 1.59 0.54 -6.10
C ILE A 96 0.56 1.51 -5.52
N LYS A 97 -0.67 1.52 -6.06
CA LYS A 97 -1.77 2.36 -5.55
C LYS A 97 -2.09 2.00 -4.09
N ALA A 98 -2.28 0.72 -3.78
CA ALA A 98 -2.58 0.24 -2.44
C ALA A 98 -1.53 0.71 -1.42
N ARG A 99 -0.26 0.43 -1.69
CA ARG A 99 0.86 0.78 -0.80
C ARG A 99 1.09 2.28 -0.69
N SER A 100 1.01 3.01 -1.82
CA SER A 100 1.20 4.46 -1.82
C SER A 100 0.07 5.19 -1.09
N LEU A 101 -1.18 4.80 -1.28
CA LEU A 101 -2.32 5.37 -0.57
C LEU A 101 -2.27 5.07 0.93
N LYS A 102 -1.84 3.85 1.33
CA LYS A 102 -1.57 3.52 2.74
C LYS A 102 -0.50 4.43 3.31
N ALA A 103 0.62 4.61 2.63
CA ALA A 103 1.72 5.48 3.06
C ALA A 103 1.31 6.97 3.15
N LEU A 104 0.38 7.41 2.31
CA LEU A 104 -0.20 8.76 2.32
C LEU A 104 -1.32 8.93 3.36
N ASN A 105 -1.55 7.94 4.23
CA ASN A 105 -2.61 7.94 5.23
C ASN A 105 -4.00 8.20 4.63
N GLN A 106 -4.28 7.52 3.50
CA GLN A 106 -5.60 7.53 2.84
C GLN A 106 -6.25 6.15 2.93
N PRO A 107 -6.66 5.70 4.14
CA PRO A 107 -7.05 4.31 4.39
C PRO A 107 -8.28 3.88 3.58
N GLN A 108 -9.25 4.78 3.35
CA GLN A 108 -10.46 4.46 2.58
C GLN A 108 -10.13 4.12 1.12
N LEU A 109 -9.20 4.84 0.49
CA LEU A 109 -8.77 4.58 -0.89
C LEU A 109 -7.82 3.38 -0.95
N ALA A 110 -6.95 3.23 0.04
CA ALA A 110 -6.00 2.12 0.12
C ALA A 110 -6.72 0.77 0.24
N VAL A 111 -7.72 0.66 1.12
CA VAL A 111 -8.47 -0.60 1.32
C VAL A 111 -9.12 -1.07 0.03
N ASN A 112 -9.68 -0.16 -0.78
CA ASN A 112 -10.29 -0.52 -2.06
C ASN A 112 -9.28 -1.18 -3.02
N GLN A 113 -8.03 -0.73 -3.04
CA GLN A 113 -6.99 -1.32 -3.89
C GLN A 113 -6.48 -2.65 -3.31
N PHE A 114 -6.34 -2.76 -1.98
CA PHE A 114 -6.00 -4.03 -1.34
C PHE A 114 -7.10 -5.08 -1.52
N ASP A 115 -8.38 -4.70 -1.51
CA ASP A 115 -9.51 -5.60 -1.81
C ASP A 115 -9.42 -6.15 -3.25
N ILE A 116 -9.01 -5.32 -4.22
CA ILE A 116 -8.76 -5.78 -5.60
C ILE A 116 -7.60 -6.77 -5.63
N MET A 117 -6.49 -6.49 -4.93
CA MET A 117 -5.36 -7.42 -4.83
C MET A 117 -5.79 -8.76 -4.25
N PHE A 118 -6.50 -8.73 -3.12
CA PHE A 118 -6.99 -9.93 -2.45
C PHE A 118 -7.97 -10.71 -3.32
N GLY A 119 -8.88 -10.03 -4.01
CA GLY A 119 -9.83 -10.67 -4.91
C GLY A 119 -9.18 -11.36 -6.11
N ARG A 120 -8.03 -10.86 -6.59
CA ARG A 120 -7.26 -11.48 -7.68
C ARG A 120 -6.39 -12.65 -7.20
N ASN A 121 -5.74 -12.48 -6.07
CA ASN A 121 -4.86 -13.47 -5.47
C ASN A 121 -4.93 -13.35 -3.93
N PRO A 122 -5.73 -14.17 -3.25
CA PRO A 122 -5.85 -14.14 -1.80
C PRO A 122 -4.50 -14.40 -1.12
N ASP A 123 -4.06 -13.46 -0.29
CA ASP A 123 -2.79 -13.48 0.42
C ASP A 123 -2.98 -13.03 1.88
N ILE A 124 -2.34 -13.73 2.82
CA ILE A 124 -2.51 -13.46 4.27
C ILE A 124 -1.90 -12.12 4.70
N TYR A 125 -0.85 -11.65 4.04
CA TYR A 125 -0.25 -10.34 4.35
C TYR A 125 -1.12 -9.21 3.81
N VAL A 126 -1.73 -9.41 2.63
CA VAL A 126 -2.73 -8.49 2.08
C VAL A 126 -3.96 -8.43 3.00
N ALA A 127 -4.44 -9.59 3.50
CA ALA A 127 -5.54 -9.63 4.47
C ALA A 127 -5.19 -8.85 5.75
N TYR A 128 -3.96 -8.96 6.25
CA TYR A 128 -3.51 -8.19 7.42
C TYR A 128 -3.57 -6.67 7.19
N ASP A 129 -3.11 -6.21 6.02
CA ASP A 129 -3.19 -4.79 5.63
C ASP A 129 -4.65 -4.31 5.52
N ILE A 130 -5.55 -5.13 4.97
CA ILE A 130 -6.98 -4.83 4.87
C ILE A 130 -7.61 -4.70 6.26
N VAL A 131 -7.28 -5.59 7.20
CA VAL A 131 -7.78 -5.49 8.58
C VAL A 131 -7.34 -4.18 9.23
N ASP A 132 -6.05 -3.86 9.15
CA ASP A 132 -5.48 -2.64 9.73
C ASP A 132 -6.22 -1.38 9.21
N LEU A 133 -6.41 -1.29 7.89
CA LEU A 133 -7.10 -0.18 7.25
C LEU A 133 -8.60 -0.12 7.62
N ASN A 134 -9.29 -1.27 7.64
CA ASN A 134 -10.70 -1.30 8.02
C ASN A 134 -10.94 -0.92 9.49
N LEU A 135 -10.03 -1.32 10.40
CA LEU A 135 -10.08 -0.88 11.81
C LEU A 135 -9.88 0.64 11.92
N GLN A 136 -8.98 1.24 11.12
CA GLN A 136 -8.76 2.68 11.10
C GLN A 136 -9.98 3.48 10.65
N ILE A 137 -10.75 2.95 9.70
CA ILE A 137 -11.95 3.62 9.16
C ILE A 137 -13.26 3.14 9.83
N GLY A 138 -13.18 2.31 10.85
CA GLY A 138 -14.35 1.85 11.63
C GLY A 138 -15.20 0.78 10.95
N LYS A 139 -14.71 0.14 9.89
CA LYS A 139 -15.41 -0.95 9.20
C LYS A 139 -15.17 -2.29 9.89
N THR A 140 -15.84 -2.47 11.03
CA THR A 140 -15.59 -3.62 11.92
C THR A 140 -16.05 -4.96 11.32
N ALA A 141 -17.13 -5.01 10.54
CA ALA A 141 -17.62 -6.24 9.93
C ALA A 141 -16.67 -6.77 8.83
N GLU A 142 -16.15 -5.85 8.01
CA GLU A 142 -15.15 -6.17 6.99
C GLU A 142 -13.84 -6.64 7.66
N ALA A 143 -13.37 -5.92 8.69
CA ALA A 143 -12.18 -6.32 9.45
C ALA A 143 -12.33 -7.74 10.04
N GLU A 144 -13.50 -8.08 10.60
CA GLU A 144 -13.75 -9.41 11.16
C GLU A 144 -13.62 -10.52 10.12
N THR A 145 -14.11 -10.28 8.90
CA THR A 145 -14.02 -11.25 7.80
C THR A 145 -12.56 -11.58 7.47
N TYR A 146 -11.71 -10.57 7.35
CA TYR A 146 -10.30 -10.78 7.03
C TYR A 146 -9.47 -11.28 8.21
N ILE A 147 -9.84 -10.94 9.46
CA ILE A 147 -9.24 -11.56 10.65
C ILE A 147 -9.50 -13.07 10.66
N LYS A 148 -10.75 -13.48 10.40
CA LYS A 148 -11.11 -14.90 10.34
C LYS A 148 -10.26 -15.61 9.27
N TYR A 149 -10.21 -15.06 8.05
CA TYR A 149 -9.39 -15.60 6.98
C TYR A 149 -7.91 -15.74 7.40
N GLY A 150 -7.33 -14.69 8.01
CA GLY A 150 -5.95 -14.70 8.45
C GLY A 150 -5.66 -15.75 9.53
N LEU A 151 -6.54 -15.90 10.54
CA LEU A 151 -6.38 -16.89 11.60
C LEU A 151 -6.52 -18.34 11.10
N GLU A 152 -7.34 -18.56 10.06
CA GLU A 152 -7.53 -19.89 9.44
C GLU A 152 -6.37 -20.28 8.52
N ASN A 153 -5.71 -19.32 7.87
CA ASN A 153 -4.71 -19.58 6.82
C ASN A 153 -3.26 -19.30 7.24
N ALA A 154 -3.03 -18.49 8.29
CA ALA A 154 -1.67 -18.23 8.78
C ALA A 154 -1.07 -19.45 9.46
N THR A 155 0.17 -19.78 9.11
CA THR A 155 0.97 -20.86 9.69
C THR A 155 2.00 -20.31 10.69
N GLU A 156 2.67 -21.18 11.43
CA GLU A 156 3.73 -20.79 12.37
C GLU A 156 4.98 -20.21 11.67
N LYS A 157 5.13 -20.43 10.36
CA LYS A 157 6.25 -19.92 9.57
C LYS A 157 6.02 -18.52 9.03
N ASP A 158 4.77 -18.05 9.03
CA ASP A 158 4.41 -16.75 8.50
C ASP A 158 4.73 -15.68 9.53
N MET A 159 5.77 -14.90 9.27
CA MET A 159 6.30 -13.88 10.18
C MET A 159 6.04 -12.47 9.66
N LEU A 160 5.55 -11.59 10.53
CA LEU A 160 5.33 -10.18 10.22
C LEU A 160 6.43 -9.32 10.87
N PRO A 161 7.20 -8.54 10.08
CA PRO A 161 8.21 -7.64 10.62
C PRO A 161 7.60 -6.32 11.11
N PHE A 162 8.09 -5.84 12.25
CA PHE A 162 7.78 -4.54 12.84
C PHE A 162 9.05 -3.68 12.89
N TYR A 163 9.02 -2.54 12.16
CA TYR A 163 10.18 -1.65 12.00
C TYR A 163 10.13 -0.42 12.92
N GLN A 164 9.06 -0.26 13.72
CA GLN A 164 8.86 0.91 14.61
C GLN A 164 9.78 0.91 15.84
N SER A 165 10.51 -0.18 16.08
CA SER A 165 11.49 -0.27 17.16
C SER A 165 12.91 -0.49 16.65
N ASN A 166 13.88 -0.04 17.42
CA ASN A 166 15.29 -0.31 17.17
C ASN A 166 15.83 -1.27 18.27
N PRO A 167 16.26 -2.49 17.95
CA PRO A 167 16.21 -3.13 16.62
C PRO A 167 14.77 -3.51 16.19
N PRO A 168 14.54 -3.67 14.88
CA PRO A 168 13.31 -4.26 14.37
C PRO A 168 13.09 -5.68 14.93
N TYR A 169 11.82 -6.10 15.01
CA TYR A 169 11.48 -7.44 15.47
C TYR A 169 10.42 -8.07 14.58
N GLN A 170 10.23 -9.38 14.70
CA GLN A 170 9.20 -10.12 13.97
C GLN A 170 8.31 -10.88 14.95
N VAL A 171 7.05 -11.05 14.58
CA VAL A 171 6.10 -11.92 15.31
C VAL A 171 5.40 -12.85 14.33
N PRO A 172 4.93 -14.03 14.79
CA PRO A 172 4.04 -14.86 13.98
C PRO A 172 2.82 -14.07 13.52
N LEU A 173 2.46 -14.21 12.26
CA LEU A 173 1.32 -13.49 11.69
C LEU A 173 0.02 -13.86 12.41
N LYS A 174 -0.07 -15.08 12.94
CA LYS A 174 -1.19 -15.52 13.80
C LYS A 174 -1.31 -14.67 15.07
N ALA A 175 -0.20 -14.31 15.71
CA ALA A 175 -0.20 -13.39 16.85
C ALA A 175 -0.68 -11.99 16.42
N ALA A 176 -0.25 -11.52 15.26
CA ALA A 176 -0.67 -10.23 14.73
C ALA A 176 -2.19 -10.17 14.44
N PHE A 177 -2.77 -11.21 13.84
CA PHE A 177 -4.24 -11.29 13.67
C PHE A 177 -4.99 -11.42 14.99
N THR A 178 -4.45 -12.16 15.96
CA THR A 178 -5.05 -12.27 17.31
C THR A 178 -5.05 -10.91 18.01
N TYR A 179 -3.97 -10.15 17.88
CA TYR A 179 -3.88 -8.76 18.34
C TYR A 179 -4.93 -7.87 17.65
N GLN A 180 -5.04 -7.94 16.31
CA GLN A 180 -6.05 -7.18 15.57
C GLN A 180 -7.48 -7.55 16.00
N LYS A 181 -7.73 -8.81 16.39
CA LYS A 181 -9.01 -9.22 16.96
C LYS A 181 -9.31 -8.52 18.30
N GLY A 182 -8.31 -8.34 19.14
CA GLY A 182 -8.44 -7.51 20.35
C GLY A 182 -8.83 -6.06 20.03
N LEU A 183 -8.17 -5.46 19.05
CA LEU A 183 -8.52 -4.10 18.59
C LEU A 183 -9.92 -4.03 17.99
N LEU A 184 -10.35 -5.06 17.27
CA LEU A 184 -11.69 -5.16 16.71
C LEU A 184 -12.75 -5.15 17.81
N GLU A 185 -12.61 -5.96 18.86
CA GLU A 185 -13.56 -6.02 19.97
C GLU A 185 -13.65 -4.67 20.70
N TYR A 186 -12.52 -4.01 20.92
CA TYR A 186 -12.50 -2.65 21.47
C TYR A 186 -13.17 -1.62 20.55
N ASN A 187 -13.02 -1.75 19.23
CA ASN A 187 -13.65 -0.83 18.26
C ASN A 187 -15.16 -1.07 18.12
N LYS A 188 -15.62 -2.32 18.29
CA LYS A 188 -17.06 -2.65 18.32
C LYS A 188 -17.75 -2.02 19.52
N ASP A 189 -17.13 -2.13 20.70
CA ASP A 189 -17.65 -1.58 21.95
C ASP A 189 -16.49 -1.18 22.88
N LYS A 190 -16.36 0.11 23.11
CA LYS A 190 -15.33 0.68 24.00
C LYS A 190 -15.44 0.24 25.46
N SER A 191 -16.62 -0.22 25.89
CA SER A 191 -16.83 -0.77 27.23
C SER A 191 -16.30 -2.19 27.38
N ASN A 192 -16.04 -2.89 26.26
CA ASN A 192 -15.61 -4.29 26.24
C ASN A 192 -14.09 -4.46 26.38
N ILE A 193 -13.50 -3.63 27.27
CA ILE A 193 -12.03 -3.58 27.46
C ILE A 193 -11.48 -4.95 27.88
N ASP A 194 -12.16 -5.69 28.74
CA ASP A 194 -11.69 -6.98 29.25
C ASP A 194 -11.56 -8.03 28.15
N GLN A 195 -12.49 -8.05 27.23
CA GLN A 195 -12.42 -8.96 26.08
C GLN A 195 -11.30 -8.57 25.12
N ALA A 196 -11.12 -7.26 24.89
CA ALA A 196 -10.00 -6.76 24.07
C ALA A 196 -8.65 -7.18 24.69
N ILE A 197 -8.47 -6.97 26.00
CA ILE A 197 -7.26 -7.39 26.73
C ILE A 197 -7.06 -8.90 26.64
N SER A 198 -8.12 -9.71 26.75
CA SER A 198 -8.02 -11.16 26.63
C SER A 198 -7.43 -11.63 25.30
N TYR A 199 -7.83 -11.02 24.16
CA TYR A 199 -7.24 -11.34 22.87
C TYR A 199 -5.80 -10.82 22.73
N ILE A 200 -5.51 -9.65 23.29
CA ILE A 200 -4.14 -9.10 23.30
C ILE A 200 -3.22 -10.00 24.13
N ASP A 201 -3.68 -10.54 25.27
CA ASP A 201 -2.92 -11.50 26.07
C ASP A 201 -2.64 -12.79 25.30
N GLN A 202 -3.62 -13.32 24.57
CA GLN A 202 -3.40 -14.47 23.69
C GLN A 202 -2.35 -14.18 22.61
N ALA A 203 -2.34 -12.96 22.05
CA ALA A 203 -1.31 -12.56 21.08
C ALA A 203 0.08 -12.50 21.71
N ILE A 204 0.19 -12.02 22.96
CA ILE A 204 1.44 -11.99 23.74
C ILE A 204 1.88 -13.40 24.13
N GLU A 205 0.97 -14.32 24.46
CA GLU A 205 1.31 -15.74 24.71
C GLU A 205 1.94 -16.39 23.47
N ILE A 206 1.40 -16.11 22.26
CA ILE A 206 1.99 -16.62 21.00
C ILE A 206 3.34 -15.94 20.71
N ALA A 207 3.47 -14.65 21.01
CA ALA A 207 4.65 -13.84 20.73
C ALA A 207 5.02 -12.96 21.94
N PRO A 208 5.78 -13.44 22.93
CA PRO A 208 6.15 -12.64 24.11
C PRO A 208 6.96 -11.37 23.81
N ASN A 209 7.59 -11.31 22.65
CA ASN A 209 8.33 -10.14 22.15
C ASN A 209 7.47 -9.13 21.38
N PHE A 210 6.13 -9.28 21.36
CA PHE A 210 5.22 -8.41 20.62
C PHE A 210 5.07 -7.05 21.33
N LYS A 211 6.03 -6.16 21.14
CA LYS A 211 6.11 -4.87 21.83
C LYS A 211 4.86 -4.02 21.65
N LEU A 212 4.27 -3.99 20.44
CA LEU A 212 3.06 -3.22 20.17
C LEU A 212 1.86 -3.75 20.98
N ALA A 213 1.70 -5.07 21.08
CA ALA A 213 0.63 -5.68 21.88
C ALA A 213 0.80 -5.35 23.38
N LEU A 214 2.02 -5.40 23.89
CA LEU A 214 2.34 -5.01 25.27
C LEU A 214 1.95 -3.55 25.55
N GLN A 215 2.33 -2.62 24.65
CA GLN A 215 2.00 -1.20 24.78
C GLN A 215 0.50 -0.93 24.77
N ILE A 216 -0.24 -1.59 23.88
CA ILE A 216 -1.70 -1.43 23.80
C ILE A 216 -2.38 -2.04 25.02
N LYS A 217 -1.91 -3.18 25.53
CA LYS A 217 -2.41 -3.76 26.78
C LYS A 217 -2.29 -2.75 27.93
N ASP A 218 -1.10 -2.17 28.11
CA ASP A 218 -0.87 -1.17 29.17
C ASP A 218 -1.80 0.05 29.01
N LEU A 219 -2.03 0.50 27.77
CA LEU A 219 -2.95 1.59 27.49
C LEU A 219 -4.38 1.24 27.91
N LEU A 220 -4.88 0.05 27.55
CA LEU A 220 -6.23 -0.41 27.88
C LEU A 220 -6.42 -0.60 29.40
N LEU A 221 -5.41 -1.14 30.08
CA LEU A 221 -5.44 -1.28 31.55
C LEU A 221 -5.54 0.09 32.24
N ASN A 222 -4.77 1.08 31.76
CA ASN A 222 -4.84 2.45 32.30
C ASN A 222 -6.21 3.09 32.04
N GLN A 223 -6.81 2.89 30.85
CA GLN A 223 -8.16 3.37 30.56
C GLN A 223 -9.21 2.73 31.45
N LYS A 224 -9.11 1.41 31.69
CA LYS A 224 -10.00 0.69 32.62
C LYS A 224 -9.92 1.26 34.02
N ALA A 225 -8.70 1.42 34.55
CA ALA A 225 -8.49 1.98 35.90
C ALA A 225 -9.04 3.41 36.03
N GLN A 226 -8.91 4.25 34.99
CA GLN A 226 -9.49 5.59 34.97
C GLN A 226 -11.03 5.58 34.97
N ALA A 227 -11.63 4.67 34.18
CA ALA A 227 -13.08 4.52 34.14
C ALA A 227 -13.66 4.05 35.50
N GLU A 228 -12.96 3.15 36.19
CA GLU A 228 -13.35 2.66 37.52
C GLU A 228 -13.14 3.72 38.63
N ALA A 229 -12.13 4.61 38.47
CA ALA A 229 -11.82 5.67 39.44
C ALA A 229 -12.73 6.89 39.32
N THR A 230 -13.49 7.04 38.19
CA THR A 230 -14.42 8.17 38.01
C THR A 230 -15.78 7.75 38.59
N PRO A 231 -16.18 8.21 39.81
CA PRO A 231 -17.49 7.86 40.35
C PRO A 231 -18.58 8.42 39.43
N ALA A 232 -19.69 7.69 39.35
CA ALA A 232 -20.89 8.11 38.62
C ALA A 232 -21.54 9.35 39.33
N THR A 233 -20.86 10.48 39.33
CA THR A 233 -21.40 11.78 39.71
C THR A 233 -21.85 12.46 38.44
N GLU A 234 -23.14 12.47 38.28
CA GLU A 234 -24.04 13.36 37.58
C GLU A 234 -25.11 12.56 36.78
N LYS A 235 -26.09 12.07 37.55
CA LYS A 235 -27.46 11.98 37.07
C LYS A 235 -28.33 12.56 38.19
N GLU A 236 -28.47 13.85 38.22
CA GLU A 236 -29.63 14.57 38.73
C GLU A 236 -30.25 15.40 37.62
#